data_bc3754fe0f88636b04aae07c3b50cf71
#
_entry.id   bc3754fe0f88636b04aae07c3b50cf71
#
_cell.length_a   1.000
_cell.length_b   1.000
_cell.length_c   1.000
_cell.angle_alpha   90.00
_cell.angle_beta   90.00
_cell.angle_gamma   90.00
#
_symmetry.space_group_name_H-M   'P 1'
#
loop_
_entity.id
_entity.type
_entity.pdbx_description
1 polymer ?
#
loop_
_entity_poly.entity_id
_entity_poly.type
_entity_poly.pdbx_seq_one_letter_code
_entity_poly.pdbx_strand_id
1 'polypeptide(L)'
;PKKTHTTRIENRAGSGVPDVHIVHEGVAVWVELKVAKANKVNVRPSQIAWNMAYSAAGGISFFLVSRPSKGDLFLFEGGKALDLAACGLNDPDLSPVFHGSSLAACVSCGLRLGTDK
;
A
#
# COMPACT_ATOMS: atom_id res chain seq x y z
N PRO A 1 -19.62 -7.66 -14.38
CA PRO A 1 -18.45 -7.61 -13.51
C PRO A 1 -17.53 -6.46 -13.88
N LYS A 2 -16.93 -5.88 -12.89
CA LYS A 2 -16.04 -4.76 -13.08
C LYS A 2 -14.72 -5.24 -13.65
N LYS A 3 -14.19 -4.49 -14.62
CA LYS A 3 -12.92 -4.86 -15.25
C LYS A 3 -11.75 -4.44 -14.39
N THR A 4 -10.91 -5.41 -14.05
CA THR A 4 -9.70 -5.20 -13.28
C THR A 4 -8.53 -5.88 -13.99
N HIS A 5 -7.43 -5.17 -14.12
CA HIS A 5 -6.18 -5.70 -14.67
C HIS A 5 -5.07 -5.53 -13.63
N THR A 6 -4.41 -6.62 -13.30
CA THR A 6 -3.36 -6.65 -12.28
C THR A 6 -2.05 -7.07 -12.93
N THR A 7 -0.97 -6.35 -12.63
CA THR A 7 0.37 -6.66 -13.08
C THR A 7 1.32 -6.68 -11.88
N ARG A 8 2.05 -7.76 -11.72
CA ARG A 8 3.13 -7.82 -10.74
C ARG A 8 4.40 -7.30 -11.39
N ILE A 9 5.02 -6.33 -10.73
CA ILE A 9 6.26 -5.72 -11.21
C ILE A 9 7.42 -6.29 -10.40
N GLU A 10 8.37 -6.91 -11.07
CA GLU A 10 9.59 -7.38 -10.45
C GLU A 10 10.71 -6.40 -10.81
N ASN A 11 10.87 -5.37 -9.99
CA ASN A 11 11.89 -4.36 -10.22
C ASN A 11 13.04 -4.56 -9.25
N ARG A 12 14.15 -5.05 -9.77
CA ARG A 12 15.35 -5.33 -8.99
C ARG A 12 16.30 -4.14 -8.91
N ALA A 13 16.00 -3.07 -9.61
CA ALA A 13 16.89 -1.91 -9.68
C ALA A 13 16.74 -0.95 -8.51
N GLY A 14 15.86 -1.24 -7.55
CA GLY A 14 15.70 -0.42 -6.35
C GLY A 14 15.12 0.97 -6.60
N SER A 15 14.34 1.14 -7.66
CA SER A 15 13.76 2.42 -8.04
C SER A 15 12.64 2.88 -7.11
N GLY A 16 12.20 2.05 -6.18
CA GLY A 16 11.10 2.36 -5.26
C GLY A 16 9.71 2.18 -5.85
N VAL A 17 9.59 1.73 -7.11
CA VAL A 17 8.30 1.43 -7.74
C VAL A 17 7.63 0.29 -7.00
N PRO A 18 6.33 0.43 -6.66
CA PRO A 18 5.60 -0.63 -5.95
C PRO A 18 5.51 -1.94 -6.74
N ASP A 19 5.21 -3.04 -6.01
CA ASP A 19 5.25 -4.39 -6.56
C ASP A 19 4.13 -4.70 -7.52
N VAL A 20 2.95 -4.10 -7.35
CA VAL A 20 1.75 -4.48 -8.06
C VAL A 20 1.08 -3.25 -8.65
N HIS A 21 0.71 -3.34 -9.92
CA HIS A 21 -0.06 -2.31 -10.61
C HIS A 21 -1.44 -2.86 -10.93
N ILE A 22 -2.48 -2.16 -10.51
CA ILE A 22 -3.86 -2.56 -10.72
C ILE A 22 -4.59 -1.45 -11.46
N VAL A 23 -5.25 -1.80 -12.56
CA VAL A 23 -6.20 -0.91 -13.21
C VAL A 23 -7.60 -1.44 -12.93
N HIS A 24 -8.42 -0.63 -12.27
CA HIS A 24 -9.77 -0.99 -11.90
C HIS A 24 -10.73 0.11 -12.34
N GLU A 25 -11.63 -0.22 -13.22
CA GLU A 25 -12.61 0.73 -13.78
C GLU A 25 -11.92 2.00 -14.33
N GLY A 26 -10.82 1.81 -15.05
CA GLY A 26 -10.09 2.92 -15.67
C GLY A 26 -9.17 3.68 -14.72
N VAL A 27 -9.10 3.31 -13.44
CA VAL A 27 -8.23 3.99 -12.46
C VAL A 27 -7.03 3.11 -12.16
N ALA A 28 -5.84 3.68 -12.28
CA ALA A 28 -4.59 2.98 -11.96
C ALA A 28 -4.25 3.13 -10.48
N VAL A 29 -3.91 2.01 -9.85
CA VAL A 29 -3.52 1.95 -8.44
C VAL A 29 -2.24 1.13 -8.33
N TRP A 30 -1.27 1.64 -7.57
CA TRP A 30 -0.05 0.91 -7.25
C TRP A 30 -0.12 0.39 -5.82
N VAL A 31 0.37 -0.82 -5.60
CA VAL A 31 0.38 -1.43 -4.26
C VAL A 31 1.76 -2.01 -3.97
N GLU A 32 2.34 -1.59 -2.86
CA GLU A 32 3.58 -2.16 -2.33
C GLU A 32 3.22 -3.19 -1.27
N LEU A 33 3.74 -4.41 -1.42
CA LEU A 33 3.49 -5.51 -0.48
C LEU A 33 4.58 -5.51 0.59
N LYS A 34 4.18 -5.52 1.86
CA LYS A 34 5.10 -5.56 3.00
C LYS A 34 4.66 -6.61 4.01
N VAL A 35 5.66 -7.21 4.68
CA VAL A 35 5.43 -8.10 5.80
C VAL A 35 6.04 -7.45 7.04
N ALA A 36 5.22 -7.19 8.04
CA ALA A 36 5.69 -6.57 9.28
C ALA A 36 6.43 -7.60 10.13
N LYS A 37 7.53 -7.16 10.74
CA LYS A 37 8.24 -7.94 11.75
C LYS A 37 7.81 -7.38 13.10
N ALA A 38 6.96 -8.11 13.81
CA ALA A 38 6.16 -7.57 14.91
C ALA A 38 5.36 -6.37 14.39
N ASN A 39 5.64 -5.15 14.87
CA ASN A 39 4.96 -3.96 14.39
C ASN A 39 5.84 -3.09 13.48
N LYS A 40 7.04 -3.56 13.17
CA LYS A 40 7.99 -2.80 12.36
C LYS A 40 7.82 -3.11 10.89
N VAL A 41 7.81 -2.07 10.06
CA VAL A 41 7.69 -2.19 8.61
C VAL A 41 8.92 -1.56 7.97
N ASN A 42 9.64 -2.37 7.18
CA ASN A 42 10.83 -1.89 6.51
C ASN A 42 10.45 -1.23 5.18
N VAL A 43 10.43 0.09 5.15
CA VAL A 43 10.19 0.86 3.93
C VAL A 43 11.50 1.55 3.56
N ARG A 44 12.05 1.20 2.40
CA ARG A 44 13.33 1.76 1.96
C ARG A 44 13.18 3.22 1.54
N PRO A 45 14.26 4.03 1.64
CA PRO A 45 14.22 5.43 1.23
C PRO A 45 13.71 5.64 -0.20
N SER A 46 14.06 4.78 -1.15
CA SER A 46 13.57 4.88 -2.52
C SER A 46 12.06 4.66 -2.62
N GLN A 47 11.52 3.78 -1.79
CA GLN A 47 10.07 3.53 -1.73
C GLN A 47 9.33 4.70 -1.10
N ILE A 48 9.90 5.31 -0.07
CA ILE A 48 9.35 6.52 0.55
C ILE A 48 9.30 7.64 -0.49
N ALA A 49 10.41 7.90 -1.15
CA ALA A 49 10.52 8.98 -2.14
C ALA A 49 9.53 8.79 -3.29
N TRP A 50 9.46 7.59 -3.83
CA TRP A 50 8.56 7.29 -4.95
C TRP A 50 7.09 7.51 -4.56
N ASN A 51 6.67 6.95 -3.41
CA ASN A 51 5.28 7.02 -2.98
C ASN A 51 4.86 8.44 -2.57
N MET A 52 5.76 9.18 -1.92
CA MET A 52 5.47 10.56 -1.55
C MET A 52 5.31 11.44 -2.80
N ALA A 53 6.19 11.29 -3.78
CA ALA A 53 6.12 12.04 -5.03
C ALA A 53 4.87 11.67 -5.84
N TYR A 54 4.57 10.38 -5.93
CA TYR A 54 3.41 9.89 -6.69
C TYR A 54 2.10 10.40 -6.06
N SER A 55 2.00 10.32 -4.74
CA SER A 55 0.86 10.84 -3.99
C SER A 55 0.70 12.35 -4.16
N ALA A 56 1.80 13.09 -4.09
CA ALA A 56 1.78 14.54 -4.27
C ALA A 56 1.32 14.94 -5.67
N ALA A 57 1.59 14.12 -6.67
CA ALA A 57 1.15 14.34 -8.05
C ALA A 57 -0.32 13.93 -8.27
N GLY A 58 -1.00 13.44 -7.24
CA GLY A 58 -2.40 13.00 -7.35
C GLY A 58 -2.57 11.54 -7.70
N GLY A 59 -1.48 10.78 -7.74
CA GLY A 59 -1.54 9.35 -8.00
C GLY A 59 -2.04 8.56 -6.80
N ILE A 60 -2.50 7.34 -7.05
CA ILE A 60 -3.07 6.46 -6.02
C ILE A 60 -2.13 5.29 -5.81
N SER A 61 -1.53 5.21 -4.61
CA SER A 61 -0.71 4.08 -4.21
C SER A 61 -1.03 3.70 -2.77
N PHE A 62 -0.76 2.43 -2.44
CA PHE A 62 -1.00 1.88 -1.11
C PHE A 62 0.16 1.00 -0.69
N PHE A 63 0.33 0.88 0.63
CA PHE A 63 1.11 -0.19 1.25
C PHE A 63 0.14 -1.21 1.83
N LEU A 64 0.22 -2.44 1.38
CA LEU A 64 -0.52 -3.57 1.95
C LEU A 64 0.45 -4.31 2.87
N VAL A 65 0.21 -4.22 4.17
CA VAL A 65 1.08 -4.78 5.20
C VAL A 65 0.43 -5.98 5.86
N SER A 66 1.10 -7.12 5.79
CA SER A 66 0.71 -8.33 6.51
C SER A 66 1.45 -8.36 7.84
N ARG A 67 0.73 -8.62 8.93
CA ARG A 67 1.34 -8.84 10.26
C ARG A 67 1.12 -10.29 10.71
N PRO A 68 2.05 -11.21 10.37
CA PRO A 68 1.86 -12.63 10.66
C PRO A 68 1.70 -12.96 12.14
N SER A 69 2.34 -12.19 13.02
CA SER A 69 2.25 -12.42 14.47
C SER A 69 0.82 -12.35 15.02
N LYS A 70 -0.07 -11.63 14.34
CA LYS A 70 -1.48 -11.51 14.73
C LYS A 70 -2.45 -11.93 13.64
N GLY A 71 -1.94 -12.31 12.47
CA GLY A 71 -2.77 -12.76 11.35
C GLY A 71 -3.64 -11.68 10.74
N ASP A 72 -3.23 -10.42 10.83
CA ASP A 72 -4.01 -9.31 10.29
C ASP A 72 -3.29 -8.58 9.16
N LEU A 73 -4.04 -7.74 8.48
CA LEU A 73 -3.62 -6.95 7.33
C LEU A 73 -3.97 -5.49 7.55
N PHE A 74 -3.10 -4.63 7.05
CA PHE A 74 -3.29 -3.18 7.08
C PHE A 74 -3.12 -2.63 5.68
N LEU A 75 -3.93 -1.64 5.33
CA LEU A 75 -3.75 -0.89 4.09
C LEU A 75 -3.51 0.57 4.45
N PHE A 76 -2.37 1.12 4.03
CA PHE A 76 -2.03 2.53 4.24
C PHE A 76 -1.91 3.23 2.91
N GLU A 77 -2.31 4.49 2.85
CA GLU A 77 -2.08 5.32 1.67
C GLU A 77 -0.58 5.56 1.47
N GLY A 78 -0.15 5.61 0.20
CA GLY A 78 1.26 5.82 -0.15
C GLY A 78 1.85 7.09 0.42
N GLY A 79 1.05 8.14 0.59
CA GLY A 79 1.49 9.39 1.21
C GLY A 79 1.87 9.25 2.68
N LYS A 80 1.57 8.12 3.32
CA LYS A 80 1.96 7.82 4.69
C LYS A 80 3.27 7.04 4.80
N ALA A 81 4.00 6.90 3.69
CA ALA A 81 5.20 6.07 3.63
C ALA A 81 6.24 6.47 4.67
N LEU A 82 6.47 7.77 4.85
CA LEU A 82 7.47 8.26 5.82
C LEU A 82 7.08 7.90 7.24
N ASP A 83 5.81 8.11 7.61
CA ASP A 83 5.31 7.79 8.95
C ASP A 83 5.34 6.29 9.21
N LEU A 84 4.97 5.50 8.20
CA LEU A 84 5.01 4.04 8.31
C LEU A 84 6.43 3.53 8.54
N ALA A 85 7.40 4.09 7.84
CA ALA A 85 8.82 3.75 8.00
C ALA A 85 9.35 4.13 9.38
N ALA A 86 8.94 5.29 9.88
CA ALA A 86 9.44 5.83 11.15
C ALA A 86 8.80 5.17 12.37
N CYS A 87 7.49 4.92 12.31
CA CYS A 87 6.69 4.55 13.49
C CYS A 87 6.13 3.13 13.45
N GLY A 88 6.08 2.51 12.28
CA GLY A 88 5.51 1.17 12.14
C GLY A 88 4.01 1.14 12.46
N LEU A 89 3.53 -0.03 12.90
CA LEU A 89 2.10 -0.26 13.12
C LEU A 89 1.59 0.19 14.49
N ASN A 90 2.48 0.63 15.38
CA ASN A 90 2.13 1.02 16.75
C ASN A 90 1.73 2.48 16.92
N ASP A 91 1.89 3.30 15.90
CA ASP A 91 1.61 4.72 16.04
C ASP A 91 0.09 4.96 15.99
N PRO A 92 -0.51 5.46 17.09
CA PRO A 92 -1.94 5.73 17.12
C PRO A 92 -2.36 6.86 16.17
N ASP A 93 -1.42 7.71 15.75
CA ASP A 93 -1.68 8.81 14.82
C ASP A 93 -1.59 8.37 13.36
N LEU A 94 -1.06 7.17 13.09
CA LEU A 94 -0.97 6.61 11.77
C LEU A 94 -2.16 5.67 11.52
N SER A 95 -3.21 6.22 10.90
CA SER A 95 -4.44 5.48 10.65
C SER A 95 -4.38 4.75 9.32
N PRO A 96 -4.60 3.43 9.31
CA PRO A 96 -4.76 2.70 8.05
C PRO A 96 -6.13 3.01 7.44
N VAL A 97 -6.24 2.87 6.12
CA VAL A 97 -7.52 2.94 5.44
C VAL A 97 -8.31 1.63 5.58
N PHE A 98 -7.62 0.56 5.93
CA PHE A 98 -8.22 -0.74 6.24
C PHE A 98 -7.35 -1.46 7.28
N HIS A 99 -8.01 -2.14 8.22
CA HIS A 99 -7.36 -3.06 9.16
C HIS A 99 -8.31 -4.22 9.42
N GLY A 100 -7.86 -5.43 9.20
CA GLY A 100 -8.67 -6.63 9.38
C GLY A 100 -7.90 -7.87 9.00
N SER A 101 -8.60 -9.00 8.88
CA SER A 101 -7.98 -10.29 8.55
C SER A 101 -8.35 -10.81 7.15
N SER A 102 -9.23 -10.13 6.44
CA SER A 102 -9.69 -10.54 5.11
C SER A 102 -8.92 -9.81 4.01
N LEU A 103 -8.15 -10.54 3.23
CA LEU A 103 -7.44 -9.98 2.07
C LEU A 103 -8.45 -9.44 1.04
N ALA A 104 -9.55 -10.16 0.79
CA ALA A 104 -10.55 -9.73 -0.16
C ALA A 104 -11.19 -8.40 0.24
N ALA A 105 -11.53 -8.23 1.53
CA ALA A 105 -12.08 -6.98 2.03
C ALA A 105 -11.07 -5.83 1.95
N CYS A 106 -9.80 -6.11 2.22
CA CYS A 106 -8.73 -5.14 2.13
C CYS A 106 -8.56 -4.62 0.69
N VAL A 107 -8.49 -5.52 -0.26
CA VAL A 107 -8.36 -5.18 -1.68
C VAL A 107 -9.58 -4.41 -2.17
N SER A 108 -10.78 -4.84 -1.82
CA SER A 108 -12.02 -4.13 -2.15
C SER A 108 -12.02 -2.71 -1.62
N CYS A 109 -11.57 -2.51 -0.39
CA CYS A 109 -11.48 -1.18 0.22
C CYS A 109 -10.54 -0.28 -0.58
N GLY A 110 -9.34 -0.78 -0.93
CA GLY A 110 -8.38 -0.03 -1.72
C GLY A 110 -8.90 0.34 -3.10
N LEU A 111 -9.55 -0.60 -3.78
CA LEU A 111 -10.11 -0.36 -5.12
C LEU A 111 -11.23 0.68 -5.08
N ARG A 112 -12.10 0.65 -4.06
CA ARG A 112 -13.15 1.66 -3.91
C ARG A 112 -12.56 3.04 -3.68
N LEU A 113 -11.55 3.15 -2.83
CA LEU A 113 -10.88 4.43 -2.58
C LEU A 113 -10.22 4.96 -3.84
N GLY A 114 -9.67 4.09 -4.67
CA GLY A 114 -9.10 4.46 -5.96
C GLY A 114 -10.16 5.03 -6.90
N THR A 115 -11.32 4.37 -7.01
CA THR A 115 -12.38 4.81 -7.92
C THR A 115 -13.16 6.01 -7.41
N ASP A 116 -13.16 6.27 -6.11
CA ASP A 116 -13.86 7.41 -5.51
C ASP A 116 -13.09 8.73 -5.65
N LYS A 117 -11.90 8.67 -6.16
CA LYS A 117 -11.09 9.84 -6.44
C LYS A 117 -11.22 10.27 -7.90
#